data_48749a5fd73a1784a80c72eb6530210d
#
_entry.id   48749a5fd73a1784a80c72eb6530210d
#
_cell.length_a   1.000
_cell.length_b   1.000
_cell.length_c   1.000
_cell.angle_alpha   90.00
_cell.angle_beta   90.00
_cell.angle_gamma   90.00
#
_symmetry.space_group_name_H-M   'P 1'
#
loop_
_entity.id
_entity.type
_entity.pdbx_description
1 polymer ?
#
loop_
_entity_poly.entity_id
_entity_poly.type
_entity_poly.pdbx_seq_one_letter_code
_entity_poly.pdbx_strand_id
1 'polypeptide(L)'
;MKSKALRLALLLLVFVTGSVAGQDGLYTFSLQGLGGYTTPGVIPFWLRANQFGSIPLDGASMGLISIARKDYDFSGNRLFDWGASFEGRANLGQGSNVTLIEGYGKVRFGVFELRAGRSKKITGLCDSTLTSGSWPISGSNLGIPEIELSVRNFWPLPWFGQLFALKGNYSHGWVGEMPMNQYW
;
A
#
# COMPACT_ATOMS: atom_id res chain seq x y z
N MET A 1 29.62 -41.50 -16.70
CA MET A 1 29.66 -40.38 -15.76
C MET A 1 29.12 -39.14 -16.46
N LYS A 2 27.89 -38.78 -16.18
CA LYS A 2 27.22 -37.59 -16.79
C LYS A 2 27.63 -36.37 -15.98
N SER A 3 28.37 -35.46 -16.59
CA SER A 3 28.75 -34.20 -16.01
C SER A 3 27.47 -33.40 -15.69
N LYS A 4 27.18 -33.21 -14.43
CA LYS A 4 26.21 -32.24 -13.97
C LYS A 4 26.76 -30.85 -14.28
N ALA A 5 26.47 -30.35 -15.48
CA ALA A 5 26.74 -28.97 -15.79
C ALA A 5 26.00 -28.11 -14.76
N LEU A 6 26.76 -27.50 -13.90
CA LEU A 6 26.36 -26.50 -12.94
C LEU A 6 25.74 -25.37 -13.77
N ARG A 7 24.41 -25.36 -13.89
CA ARG A 7 23.67 -24.25 -14.48
C ARG A 7 23.75 -23.11 -13.46
N LEU A 8 24.81 -22.34 -13.61
CA LEU A 8 24.87 -21.02 -12.97
C LEU A 8 23.73 -20.20 -13.57
N ALA A 9 22.61 -20.19 -12.90
CA ALA A 9 21.51 -19.31 -13.26
C ALA A 9 21.99 -17.88 -13.03
N LEU A 10 22.46 -17.26 -14.11
CA LEU A 10 22.80 -15.86 -14.12
C LEU A 10 21.46 -15.11 -13.92
N LEU A 11 21.22 -14.69 -12.69
CA LEU A 11 20.06 -13.88 -12.32
C LEU A 11 20.32 -12.48 -12.88
N LEU A 12 20.03 -12.30 -14.18
CA LEU A 12 20.11 -11.00 -14.82
C LEU A 12 18.87 -10.19 -14.41
N LEU A 13 18.96 -9.58 -13.23
CA LEU A 13 17.95 -8.68 -12.71
C LEU A 13 18.16 -7.32 -13.38
N VAL A 14 17.62 -7.15 -14.58
CA VAL A 14 17.58 -5.83 -15.23
C VAL A 14 16.33 -5.10 -14.74
N PHE A 15 16.49 -4.26 -13.73
CA PHE A 15 15.47 -3.28 -13.37
C PHE A 15 15.68 -2.03 -14.22
N VAL A 16 14.83 -1.81 -15.19
CA VAL A 16 14.68 -0.49 -15.80
C VAL A 16 13.55 0.21 -15.07
N THR A 17 13.88 1.09 -14.16
CA THR A 17 12.90 1.94 -13.49
C THR A 17 12.91 3.31 -14.18
N GLY A 18 11.82 3.64 -14.86
CA GLY A 18 11.53 5.00 -15.29
C GLY A 18 10.45 5.57 -14.37
N SER A 19 10.69 6.71 -13.73
CA SER A 19 9.67 7.40 -12.97
C SER A 19 9.50 8.82 -13.51
N VAL A 20 8.25 9.20 -13.75
CA VAL A 20 7.85 10.59 -13.97
C VAL A 20 7.00 10.99 -12.79
N ALA A 21 7.44 11.97 -12.02
CA ALA A 21 6.70 12.47 -10.88
C ALA A 21 6.48 13.97 -11.04
N GLY A 22 5.25 14.40 -10.86
CA GLY A 22 4.87 15.80 -10.72
C GLY A 22 4.32 16.01 -9.30
N GLN A 23 4.84 16.99 -8.59
CA GLN A 23 4.38 17.35 -7.26
C GLN A 23 4.12 18.84 -7.19
N ASP A 24 2.86 19.18 -7.02
CA ASP A 24 2.39 20.53 -6.74
C ASP A 24 1.80 20.48 -5.33
N GLY A 25 2.53 20.87 -4.31
CA GLY A 25 2.21 20.89 -2.89
C GLY A 25 1.02 20.05 -2.37
N LEU A 26 -0.14 20.15 -3.02
CA LEU A 26 -1.38 19.43 -2.70
C LEU A 26 -1.60 18.16 -3.52
N TYR A 27 -1.04 18.09 -4.72
CA TYR A 27 -1.26 17.01 -5.65
C TYR A 27 0.05 16.29 -5.93
N THR A 28 0.01 14.97 -5.91
CA THR A 28 1.14 14.12 -6.28
C THR A 28 0.68 13.18 -7.38
N PHE A 29 1.40 13.20 -8.50
CA PHE A 29 1.22 12.23 -9.57
C PHE A 29 2.54 11.50 -9.81
N SER A 30 2.49 10.19 -9.88
CA SER A 30 3.66 9.37 -10.19
C SER A 30 3.27 8.22 -11.10
N LEU A 31 4.08 8.02 -12.12
CA LEU A 31 4.00 6.88 -13.02
C LEU A 31 5.34 6.18 -13.02
N GLN A 32 5.35 4.89 -12.69
CA GLN A 32 6.56 4.09 -12.58
C GLN A 32 6.44 2.86 -13.46
N GLY A 33 7.42 2.64 -14.32
CA GLY A 33 7.57 1.43 -15.11
C GLY A 33 8.58 0.49 -14.45
N LEU A 34 8.25 -0.76 -14.37
CA LEU A 34 9.10 -1.84 -13.87
C LEU A 34 9.21 -2.91 -14.95
N GLY A 35 10.43 -3.39 -15.19
CA GLY A 35 10.67 -4.53 -16.05
C GLY A 35 11.59 -5.52 -15.36
N GLY A 36 11.32 -6.81 -15.51
CA GLY A 36 12.15 -7.82 -14.89
C GLY A 36 12.05 -9.17 -15.59
N TYR A 37 13.07 -9.97 -15.41
CA TYR A 37 13.08 -11.36 -15.80
C TYR A 37 13.51 -12.21 -14.63
N THR A 38 12.71 -13.22 -14.32
CA THR A 38 13.03 -14.19 -13.28
C THR A 38 13.04 -15.60 -13.88
N THR A 39 13.93 -16.46 -13.36
CA THR A 39 13.89 -17.87 -13.72
C THR A 39 12.60 -18.48 -13.19
N PRO A 40 11.83 -19.22 -14.03
CA PRO A 40 10.56 -19.81 -13.62
C PRO A 40 10.72 -20.66 -12.34
N GLY A 41 9.78 -20.47 -11.41
CA GLY A 41 9.71 -21.23 -10.14
C GLY A 41 10.68 -20.80 -9.05
N VAL A 42 11.52 -19.78 -9.26
CA VAL A 42 12.51 -19.31 -8.27
C VAL A 42 12.43 -17.82 -8.09
N ILE A 43 11.41 -17.36 -7.38
CA ILE A 43 11.31 -15.94 -7.03
C ILE A 43 11.78 -15.75 -5.59
N PRO A 44 12.81 -14.94 -5.37
CA PRO A 44 13.27 -14.63 -4.02
C PRO A 44 12.15 -13.96 -3.20
N PHE A 45 12.01 -14.39 -1.94
CA PHE A 45 11.00 -13.87 -1.03
C PHE A 45 11.04 -12.34 -0.90
N TRP A 46 12.24 -11.77 -0.83
CA TRP A 46 12.41 -10.30 -0.65
C TRP A 46 11.88 -9.47 -1.82
N LEU A 47 11.82 -10.01 -3.04
CA LEU A 47 11.19 -9.32 -4.17
C LEU A 47 9.67 -9.21 -4.04
N ARG A 48 9.07 -10.07 -3.23
CA ARG A 48 7.62 -10.15 -2.99
C ARG A 48 7.18 -9.50 -1.69
N ALA A 49 8.11 -9.40 -0.73
CA ALA A 49 7.82 -8.84 0.59
C ALA A 49 7.43 -7.37 0.48
N ASN A 50 6.41 -6.96 1.21
CA ASN A 50 5.87 -5.60 1.25
C ASN A 50 5.40 -5.04 -0.11
N GLN A 51 5.03 -5.91 -1.06
CA GLN A 51 4.58 -5.54 -2.40
C GLN A 51 3.08 -5.74 -2.61
N PHE A 52 2.32 -5.96 -1.56
CA PHE A 52 0.86 -6.10 -1.58
C PHE A 52 0.37 -7.18 -2.55
N GLY A 53 1.11 -8.27 -2.70
CA GLY A 53 0.77 -9.35 -3.62
C GLY A 53 0.76 -8.97 -5.10
N SER A 54 1.32 -7.82 -5.47
CA SER A 54 1.19 -7.24 -6.80
C SER A 54 2.33 -7.59 -7.76
N ILE A 55 3.34 -8.35 -7.34
CA ILE A 55 4.47 -8.72 -8.21
C ILE A 55 4.14 -10.00 -8.98
N PRO A 56 4.32 -10.01 -10.33
CA PRO A 56 4.20 -11.23 -11.14
C PRO A 56 5.24 -12.26 -10.70
N LEU A 57 4.86 -13.52 -10.77
CA LEU A 57 5.60 -14.59 -10.11
C LEU A 57 6.61 -15.31 -10.99
N ASP A 58 6.53 -15.22 -12.33
CA ASP A 58 7.37 -16.03 -13.21
C ASP A 58 7.75 -15.35 -14.53
N GLY A 59 8.99 -15.57 -14.95
CA GLY A 59 9.49 -15.26 -16.28
C GLY A 59 9.69 -13.78 -16.56
N ALA A 60 9.51 -13.40 -17.82
CA ALA A 60 9.56 -12.01 -18.24
C ALA A 60 8.29 -11.27 -17.80
N SER A 61 8.46 -10.17 -17.13
CA SER A 61 7.34 -9.38 -16.61
C SER A 61 7.59 -7.89 -16.76
N MET A 62 6.51 -7.17 -17.03
CA MET A 62 6.48 -5.71 -17.01
C MET A 62 5.40 -5.26 -16.04
N GLY A 63 5.67 -4.21 -15.29
CA GLY A 63 4.72 -3.60 -14.36
C GLY A 63 4.63 -2.10 -14.59
N LEU A 64 3.41 -1.58 -14.48
CA LEU A 64 3.13 -0.15 -14.48
C LEU A 64 2.44 0.20 -13.17
N ILE A 65 3.02 1.12 -12.40
CA ILE A 65 2.43 1.65 -11.18
C ILE A 65 2.00 3.08 -11.45
N SER A 66 0.75 3.37 -11.19
CA SER A 66 0.17 4.71 -11.30
C SER A 66 -0.30 5.16 -9.92
N ILE A 67 0.17 6.31 -9.48
CA ILE A 67 -0.20 6.93 -8.21
C ILE A 67 -0.74 8.31 -8.50
N ALA A 68 -1.92 8.61 -7.94
CA ALA A 68 -2.51 9.93 -7.92
C ALA A 68 -3.00 10.21 -6.50
N ARG A 69 -2.54 11.31 -5.90
CA ARG A 69 -2.88 11.68 -4.53
C ARG A 69 -3.16 13.17 -4.43
N LYS A 70 -4.21 13.48 -3.68
CA LYS A 70 -4.48 14.82 -3.17
C LYS A 70 -4.43 14.78 -1.64
N ASP A 71 -3.57 15.58 -1.07
CA ASP A 71 -3.49 15.75 0.38
C ASP A 71 -4.26 16.97 0.86
N TYR A 72 -4.37 17.14 2.18
CA TYR A 72 -5.01 18.29 2.78
C TYR A 72 -4.19 19.56 2.57
N ASP A 73 -4.88 20.67 2.39
CA ASP A 73 -4.28 22.00 2.38
C ASP A 73 -4.13 22.50 3.82
N PHE A 74 -2.91 22.46 4.34
CA PHE A 74 -2.59 22.96 5.67
C PHE A 74 -2.21 24.46 5.69
N SER A 75 -2.14 25.11 4.54
CA SER A 75 -1.78 26.53 4.45
C SER A 75 -2.90 27.47 4.94
N GLY A 76 -4.15 26.99 4.95
CA GLY A 76 -5.31 27.73 5.40
C GLY A 76 -5.92 27.12 6.68
N ASN A 77 -6.47 27.97 7.54
CA ASN A 77 -7.23 27.54 8.72
C ASN A 77 -8.66 27.09 8.33
N ARG A 78 -8.74 26.07 7.46
CA ARG A 78 -10.01 25.56 6.95
C ARG A 78 -10.58 24.53 7.91
N LEU A 79 -11.84 24.74 8.32
CA LEU A 79 -12.57 23.74 9.12
C LEU A 79 -12.88 22.49 8.32
N PHE A 80 -13.10 22.63 7.02
CA PHE A 80 -13.39 21.52 6.11
C PHE A 80 -12.32 21.41 5.04
N ASP A 81 -11.85 20.20 4.82
CA ASP A 81 -10.92 19.87 3.74
C ASP A 81 -11.11 18.42 3.30
N TRP A 82 -10.67 18.10 2.08
CA TRP A 82 -10.77 16.76 1.54
C TRP A 82 -9.50 16.32 0.85
N GLY A 83 -9.30 15.03 0.83
CA GLY A 83 -8.20 14.40 0.12
C GLY A 83 -8.64 13.08 -0.49
N ALA A 84 -7.85 12.57 -1.42
CA ALA A 84 -8.07 11.29 -2.04
C ALA A 84 -6.74 10.68 -2.46
N SER A 85 -6.68 9.36 -2.53
CA SER A 85 -5.53 8.65 -3.07
C SER A 85 -5.99 7.51 -3.96
N PHE A 86 -5.26 7.31 -5.02
CA PHE A 86 -5.39 6.18 -5.93
C PHE A 86 -4.01 5.62 -6.22
N GLU A 87 -3.83 4.32 -6.08
CA GLU A 87 -2.65 3.59 -6.52
C GLU A 87 -3.08 2.29 -7.17
N GLY A 88 -2.84 2.19 -8.46
CA GLY A 88 -3.10 1.02 -9.27
C GLY A 88 -1.81 0.44 -9.83
N ARG A 89 -1.79 -0.87 -10.01
CA ARG A 89 -0.71 -1.58 -10.65
C ARG A 89 -1.25 -2.50 -11.73
N ALA A 90 -0.71 -2.37 -12.93
CA ALA A 90 -0.94 -3.28 -14.03
C ALA A 90 0.33 -4.11 -14.26
N ASN A 91 0.20 -5.42 -14.30
CA ASN A 91 1.28 -6.34 -14.60
C ASN A 91 1.00 -7.05 -15.91
N LEU A 92 2.03 -7.15 -16.76
CA LEU A 92 2.03 -7.90 -18.00
C LEU A 92 3.10 -8.99 -17.88
N GLY A 93 2.76 -10.22 -18.25
CA GLY A 93 3.63 -11.40 -18.16
C GLY A 93 2.84 -12.69 -18.07
N GLN A 94 3.37 -13.73 -17.46
CA GLN A 94 2.66 -15.01 -17.26
C GLN A 94 1.56 -14.93 -16.19
N GLY A 95 0.71 -13.98 -16.21
CA GLY A 95 -0.32 -13.73 -15.20
C GLY A 95 -0.63 -12.26 -15.21
N SER A 96 -1.05 -11.75 -16.41
CA SER A 96 -1.43 -10.36 -16.56
C SER A 96 -2.60 -10.05 -15.63
N ASN A 97 -2.42 -9.09 -14.74
CA ASN A 97 -3.46 -8.64 -13.82
C ASN A 97 -3.39 -7.14 -13.58
N VAL A 98 -4.51 -6.59 -13.16
CA VAL A 98 -4.61 -5.22 -12.68
C VAL A 98 -5.05 -5.28 -11.22
N THR A 99 -4.25 -4.67 -10.35
CA THR A 99 -4.50 -4.67 -8.92
C THR A 99 -4.66 -3.25 -8.42
N LEU A 100 -5.79 -2.96 -7.76
CA LEU A 100 -5.98 -1.73 -7.01
C LEU A 100 -5.31 -1.89 -5.64
N ILE A 101 -4.18 -1.22 -5.44
CA ILE A 101 -3.42 -1.29 -4.19
C ILE A 101 -4.02 -0.34 -3.15
N GLU A 102 -4.29 0.90 -3.57
CA GLU A 102 -4.86 1.94 -2.72
C GLU A 102 -5.94 2.69 -3.48
N GLY A 103 -7.04 2.96 -2.82
CA GLY A 103 -8.13 3.76 -3.35
C GLY A 103 -9.03 4.21 -2.22
N TYR A 104 -8.86 5.47 -1.76
CA TYR A 104 -9.68 6.04 -0.69
C TYR A 104 -9.95 7.52 -0.91
N GLY A 105 -11.07 7.95 -0.35
CA GLY A 105 -11.38 9.34 -0.10
C GLY A 105 -11.31 9.64 1.39
N LYS A 106 -10.90 10.84 1.76
CA LYS A 106 -10.86 11.34 3.13
C LYS A 106 -11.41 12.75 3.21
N VAL A 107 -12.14 13.03 4.26
CA VAL A 107 -12.64 14.38 4.57
C VAL A 107 -12.30 14.72 6.01
N ARG A 108 -11.92 15.96 6.23
CA ARG A 108 -11.63 16.49 7.56
C ARG A 108 -12.63 17.58 7.90
N PHE A 109 -13.16 17.51 9.11
CA PHE A 109 -13.96 18.57 9.70
C PHE A 109 -13.43 18.87 11.11
N GLY A 110 -12.76 20.00 11.24
CA GLY A 110 -12.06 20.36 12.46
C GLY A 110 -11.00 19.33 12.85
N VAL A 111 -11.21 18.64 13.96
CA VAL A 111 -10.30 17.61 14.50
C VAL A 111 -10.65 16.19 14.02
N PHE A 112 -11.85 16.01 13.47
CA PHE A 112 -12.34 14.73 13.00
C PHE A 112 -11.96 14.50 11.54
N GLU A 113 -11.52 13.28 11.24
CA GLU A 113 -11.31 12.80 9.89
C GLU A 113 -12.14 11.56 9.63
N LEU A 114 -12.90 11.57 8.54
CA LEU A 114 -13.58 10.40 7.99
C LEU A 114 -12.84 9.97 6.74
N ARG A 115 -12.47 8.71 6.67
CA ARG A 115 -11.83 8.09 5.50
C ARG A 115 -12.63 6.87 5.09
N ALA A 116 -12.84 6.69 3.78
CA ALA A 116 -13.50 5.53 3.22
C ALA A 116 -12.75 5.01 2.02
N GLY A 117 -12.55 3.70 1.95
CA GLY A 117 -11.87 3.01 0.87
C GLY A 117 -10.78 2.07 1.35
N ARG A 118 -9.93 1.66 0.41
CA ARG A 118 -8.79 0.79 0.66
C ARG A 118 -7.52 1.62 0.79
N SER A 119 -6.79 1.45 1.88
CA SER A 119 -5.50 2.12 2.08
C SER A 119 -4.42 1.14 2.50
N LYS A 120 -3.19 1.44 2.16
CA LYS A 120 -2.01 0.77 2.71
C LYS A 120 -1.92 1.14 4.19
N LYS A 121 -2.18 0.16 5.06
CA LYS A 121 -2.20 0.39 6.50
C LYS A 121 -1.33 -0.67 7.17
N ILE A 122 -0.37 -0.21 7.94
CA ILE A 122 0.37 -1.08 8.84
C ILE A 122 -0.36 -1.05 10.17
N THR A 123 -0.87 -2.21 10.58
CA THR A 123 -1.63 -2.34 11.82
C THR A 123 -0.76 -3.02 12.87
N GLY A 124 -0.59 -2.37 14.02
CA GLY A 124 0.22 -2.89 15.13
C GLY A 124 1.58 -2.22 15.26
N LEU A 125 2.32 -2.65 16.26
CA LEU A 125 3.67 -2.15 16.57
C LEU A 125 4.69 -2.91 15.74
N CYS A 126 5.02 -2.39 14.57
CA CYS A 126 6.13 -2.91 13.78
C CYS A 126 6.82 -1.80 13.01
N ASP A 127 8.10 -1.95 12.80
CA ASP A 127 8.87 -1.10 11.90
C ASP A 127 8.74 -1.64 10.49
N SER A 128 8.11 -0.87 9.60
CA SER A 128 7.86 -1.26 8.21
C SER A 128 9.13 -1.41 7.38
N THR A 129 10.25 -0.88 7.84
CA THR A 129 11.54 -0.98 7.15
C THR A 129 12.31 -2.24 7.52
N LEU A 130 12.01 -2.83 8.68
CA LEU A 130 12.72 -3.97 9.24
C LEU A 130 11.93 -5.27 9.20
N THR A 131 10.63 -5.20 8.93
CA THR A 131 9.74 -6.37 8.94
C THR A 131 8.95 -6.53 7.65
N SER A 132 8.53 -7.76 7.34
CA SER A 132 7.65 -8.07 6.21
C SER A 132 6.16 -7.84 6.51
N GLY A 133 5.86 -7.14 7.57
CA GLY A 133 4.51 -6.83 8.03
C GLY A 133 4.38 -6.93 9.54
N SER A 134 3.21 -6.53 10.07
CA SER A 134 2.89 -6.70 11.48
C SER A 134 2.47 -8.14 11.76
N TRP A 135 2.44 -8.53 13.04
CA TRP A 135 2.04 -9.86 13.44
C TRP A 135 0.64 -10.28 12.92
N PRO A 136 -0.40 -9.43 12.97
CA PRO A 136 -1.73 -9.81 12.49
C PRO A 136 -1.91 -9.72 10.97
N ILE A 137 -1.11 -8.89 10.27
CA ILE A 137 -1.31 -8.63 8.83
C ILE A 137 0.04 -8.57 8.12
N SER A 138 0.20 -9.44 7.12
CA SER A 138 1.39 -9.42 6.26
C SER A 138 1.49 -8.10 5.48
N GLY A 139 2.70 -7.57 5.33
CA GLY A 139 2.98 -6.42 4.45
C GLY A 139 2.73 -6.70 2.97
N SER A 140 2.52 -7.97 2.60
CA SER A 140 2.14 -8.38 1.25
C SER A 140 0.64 -8.44 1.04
N ASN A 141 -0.17 -8.23 2.09
CA ASN A 141 -1.63 -8.26 1.97
C ASN A 141 -2.17 -6.94 1.42
N LEU A 142 -3.18 -7.02 0.57
CA LEU A 142 -3.93 -5.84 0.15
C LEU A 142 -4.70 -5.25 1.33
N GLY A 143 -4.75 -3.92 1.41
CA GLY A 143 -5.53 -3.24 2.43
C GLY A 143 -7.01 -3.66 2.42
N ILE A 144 -7.61 -3.70 3.58
CA ILE A 144 -9.04 -4.01 3.74
C ILE A 144 -9.83 -2.74 3.39
N PRO A 145 -10.88 -2.83 2.53
CA PRO A 145 -11.80 -1.72 2.36
C PRO A 145 -12.49 -1.41 3.69
N GLU A 146 -12.35 -0.19 4.17
CA GLU A 146 -12.87 0.23 5.48
C GLU A 146 -13.42 1.65 5.45
N ILE A 147 -14.30 1.93 6.41
CA ILE A 147 -14.67 3.28 6.80
C ILE A 147 -14.05 3.55 8.15
N GLU A 148 -13.28 4.60 8.27
CA GLU A 148 -12.56 4.98 9.49
C GLU A 148 -12.93 6.40 9.89
N LEU A 149 -13.36 6.56 11.15
CA LEU A 149 -13.50 7.85 11.81
C LEU A 149 -12.33 8.00 12.79
N SER A 150 -11.58 9.09 12.68
CA SER A 150 -10.38 9.27 13.51
C SER A 150 -10.22 10.70 14.01
N VAL A 151 -9.54 10.80 15.16
CA VAL A 151 -8.94 12.02 15.69
C VAL A 151 -7.43 11.80 15.68
N ARG A 152 -6.76 12.35 14.65
CA ARG A 152 -5.35 12.03 14.37
C ARG A 152 -4.36 12.63 15.34
N ASN A 153 -4.65 13.84 15.81
CA ASN A 153 -3.79 14.56 16.74
C ASN A 153 -4.43 14.56 18.12
N PHE A 154 -3.63 14.65 19.17
CA PHE A 154 -4.16 14.82 20.49
C PHE A 154 -4.99 16.10 20.55
N TRP A 155 -6.31 15.93 20.75
CA TRP A 155 -7.25 17.02 20.91
C TRP A 155 -7.51 17.28 22.38
N PRO A 156 -7.02 18.40 22.93
CA PRO A 156 -7.28 18.75 24.32
C PRO A 156 -8.76 19.05 24.51
N LEU A 157 -9.38 18.41 25.48
CA LEU A 157 -10.81 18.56 25.76
C LEU A 157 -11.04 19.89 26.52
N PRO A 158 -11.78 20.84 25.94
CA PRO A 158 -11.95 22.17 26.53
C PRO A 158 -12.71 22.16 27.85
N TRP A 159 -13.57 21.16 28.05
CA TRP A 159 -14.44 21.06 29.25
C TRP A 159 -13.70 20.69 30.52
N PHE A 160 -12.48 20.16 30.44
CA PHE A 160 -11.67 19.71 31.59
C PHE A 160 -10.41 20.54 31.77
N GLY A 161 -10.44 21.84 31.41
CA GLY A 161 -9.27 22.70 31.52
C GLY A 161 -8.05 22.20 30.75
N GLN A 162 -8.28 21.45 29.67
CA GLN A 162 -7.24 20.82 28.82
C GLN A 162 -6.37 19.78 29.54
N LEU A 163 -6.82 19.28 30.69
CA LEU A 163 -6.11 18.25 31.46
C LEU A 163 -6.12 16.89 30.69
N PHE A 164 -7.15 16.65 29.90
CA PHE A 164 -7.31 15.44 29.11
C PHE A 164 -7.26 15.75 27.61
N ALA A 165 -6.63 14.86 26.85
CA ALA A 165 -6.61 14.93 25.41
C ALA A 165 -7.11 13.62 24.79
N LEU A 166 -7.93 13.73 23.76
CA LEU A 166 -8.48 12.61 23.01
C LEU A 166 -7.65 12.40 21.72
N LYS A 167 -7.27 11.15 21.46
CA LYS A 167 -6.73 10.67 20.19
C LYS A 167 -7.18 9.24 20.00
N GLY A 168 -7.66 8.90 18.79
CA GLY A 168 -8.06 7.55 18.52
C GLY A 168 -8.69 7.41 17.14
N ASN A 169 -9.00 6.18 16.81
CA ASN A 169 -9.73 5.86 15.58
C ASN A 169 -10.70 4.71 15.83
N TYR A 170 -11.78 4.73 15.09
CA TYR A 170 -12.73 3.64 14.96
C TYR A 170 -12.84 3.29 13.48
N SER A 171 -12.66 2.02 13.14
CA SER A 171 -12.80 1.57 11.76
C SER A 171 -13.70 0.35 11.66
N HIS A 172 -14.47 0.30 10.58
CA HIS A 172 -15.24 -0.85 10.18
C HIS A 172 -14.84 -1.25 8.77
N GLY A 173 -14.36 -2.49 8.60
CA GLY A 173 -13.83 -3.00 7.34
C GLY A 173 -14.56 -4.25 6.87
N TRP A 174 -14.54 -4.49 5.55
CA TRP A 174 -15.12 -5.65 4.90
C TRP A 174 -14.02 -6.58 4.43
N VAL A 175 -13.87 -7.71 5.10
CA VAL A 175 -12.81 -8.70 4.80
C VAL A 175 -13.22 -9.63 3.65
N GLY A 176 -14.50 -9.61 3.24
CA GLY A 176 -15.07 -10.53 2.25
C GLY A 176 -15.34 -11.93 2.84
N GLU A 177 -15.76 -12.84 2.00
CA GLU A 177 -15.88 -14.25 2.38
C GLU A 177 -14.48 -14.86 2.44
N MET A 178 -14.01 -15.20 3.63
CA MET A 178 -12.83 -16.03 3.78
C MET A 178 -13.23 -17.47 3.55
N PRO A 179 -12.65 -18.18 2.56
CA PRO A 179 -12.90 -19.61 2.38
C PRO A 179 -12.17 -20.38 3.49
N MET A 180 -12.69 -20.30 4.72
CA MET A 180 -12.11 -20.95 5.91
C MET A 180 -11.99 -22.46 5.74
N ASN A 181 -12.84 -23.05 4.92
CA ASN A 181 -12.91 -24.47 4.62
C ASN A 181 -11.82 -24.98 3.65
N GLN A 182 -10.99 -24.11 3.08
CA GLN A 182 -9.90 -24.53 2.18
C GLN A 182 -8.54 -24.68 2.91
N TYR A 183 -8.47 -24.34 4.18
CA TYR A 183 -7.22 -24.31 4.94
C TYR A 183 -7.19 -25.26 6.14
N TRP A 184 -8.22 -26.13 6.29
CA TRP A 184 -8.29 -27.17 7.34
C TRP A 184 -8.52 -28.55 6.72
#